data_4ac1b1890d92f15e2c37f4ce3e76e8bc
#
_entry.id   4ac1b1890d92f15e2c37f4ce3e76e8bc
#
_cell.length_a   1.000
_cell.length_b   1.000
_cell.length_c   1.000
_cell.angle_alpha   90.00
_cell.angle_beta   90.00
_cell.angle_gamma   90.00
#
_symmetry.space_group_name_H-M   'P 1'
#
loop_
_entity.id
_entity.type
_entity.pdbx_description
1 polymer ?
#
loop_
_entity_poly.entity_id
_entity_poly.type
_entity_poly.pdbx_seq_one_letter_code
_entity_poly.pdbx_strand_id
1 'polypeptide(L)'
;MTPELERAVKKYTQWFASHRKSGELIKVQVWLTVNHGCIEFLTADDSFKVKRIRRNPRAICYIGAKDGPAVPGTAEVVMGRDAILRVYRAYWKTHPFVMAIIALAIKGRIKNHRQVLIRVSPDQPNPLADMTDPAV
;
A
#
# COMPACT_ATOMS: atom_id res chain seq x y z
N MET A 1 10.25 3.94 -14.87
CA MET A 1 9.58 2.81 -14.64
C MET A 1 9.01 2.26 -15.89
N THR A 2 8.90 0.97 -15.95
CA THR A 2 8.37 0.36 -17.15
C THR A 2 6.86 0.50 -17.21
N PRO A 3 6.28 0.69 -18.41
CA PRO A 3 4.82 0.72 -18.54
C PRO A 3 4.16 -0.56 -18.06
N GLU A 4 4.85 -1.68 -18.15
CA GLU A 4 4.34 -2.95 -17.65
C GLU A 4 4.17 -2.94 -16.14
N LEU A 5 5.14 -2.41 -15.42
CA LEU A 5 5.09 -2.37 -13.97
C LEU A 5 4.01 -1.39 -13.50
N GLU A 6 3.88 -0.25 -14.18
CA GLU A 6 2.83 0.71 -13.89
C GLU A 6 1.44 0.10 -14.06
N ARG A 7 1.23 -0.64 -15.15
CA ARG A 7 -0.02 -1.35 -15.37
C ARG A 7 -0.26 -2.42 -14.32
N ALA A 8 0.79 -3.13 -13.90
CA ALA A 8 0.67 -4.13 -12.85
C ALA A 8 0.20 -3.52 -11.53
N VAL A 9 0.74 -2.35 -11.14
CA VAL A 9 0.31 -1.67 -9.92
C VAL A 9 -1.16 -1.25 -10.01
N LYS A 10 -1.64 -0.86 -11.19
CA LYS A 10 -3.03 -0.41 -11.36
C LYS A 10 -4.03 -1.54 -11.57
N LYS A 11 -3.60 -2.63 -12.18
CA LYS A 11 -4.53 -3.62 -12.73
C LYS A 11 -4.56 -4.95 -12.00
N TYR A 12 -3.49 -5.34 -11.33
CA TYR A 12 -3.38 -6.65 -10.71
C TYR A 12 -3.37 -6.55 -9.19
N THR A 13 -3.74 -7.65 -8.58
CA THR A 13 -3.66 -7.79 -7.14
C THR A 13 -2.23 -7.66 -6.66
N GLN A 14 -2.04 -6.86 -5.63
CA GLN A 14 -0.75 -6.65 -5.02
C GLN A 14 -0.70 -7.32 -3.66
N TRP A 15 0.49 -7.59 -3.17
CA TRP A 15 0.68 -8.26 -1.89
C TRP A 15 1.66 -7.48 -1.03
N PHE A 16 1.34 -7.38 0.25
CA PHE A 16 2.19 -6.75 1.25
C PHE A 16 2.61 -7.80 2.27
N ALA A 17 3.90 -7.89 2.54
CA ALA A 17 4.44 -8.86 3.49
C ALA A 17 5.07 -8.16 4.68
N SER A 18 4.76 -8.63 5.87
CA SER A 18 5.33 -8.16 7.12
C SER A 18 5.68 -9.35 8.00
N HIS A 19 6.47 -9.12 9.06
CA HIS A 19 6.99 -10.21 9.88
C HIS A 19 6.19 -10.42 11.16
N ARG A 20 5.87 -11.66 11.45
CA ARG A 20 5.37 -12.05 12.76
C ARG A 20 6.46 -11.92 13.81
N LYS A 21 6.09 -11.96 15.08
CA LYS A 21 7.01 -11.94 16.19
C LYS A 21 8.07 -13.06 16.08
N SER A 22 7.70 -14.21 15.52
CA SER A 22 8.61 -15.32 15.27
C SER A 22 9.60 -15.09 14.14
N GLY A 23 9.43 -14.03 13.36
CA GLY A 23 10.22 -13.77 12.15
C GLY A 23 9.57 -14.29 10.88
N GLU A 24 8.49 -15.07 10.98
CA GLU A 24 7.80 -15.59 9.80
C GLU A 24 7.20 -14.46 8.97
N LEU A 25 7.37 -14.53 7.65
CA LEU A 25 6.85 -13.55 6.72
C LEU A 25 5.41 -13.89 6.35
N ILE A 26 4.50 -12.94 6.52
CA ILE A 26 3.08 -13.10 6.22
C ILE A 26 2.71 -12.17 5.07
N LYS A 27 2.21 -12.74 3.97
CA LYS A 27 1.75 -11.98 2.81
C LYS A 27 0.24 -11.80 2.88
N VAL A 28 -0.22 -10.56 2.67
CA VAL A 28 -1.64 -10.23 2.60
C VAL A 28 -1.91 -9.43 1.34
N GLN A 29 -3.09 -9.62 0.77
CA GLN A 29 -3.51 -8.93 -0.43
C GLN A 29 -3.93 -7.51 -0.10
N VAL A 30 -3.45 -6.54 -0.87
CA VAL A 30 -3.75 -5.12 -0.65
C VAL A 30 -3.82 -4.40 -1.99
N TRP A 31 -4.35 -3.18 -1.99
CA TRP A 31 -4.33 -2.31 -3.14
C TRP A 31 -3.22 -1.27 -2.94
N LEU A 32 -2.14 -1.43 -3.69
CA LEU A 32 -1.00 -0.53 -3.58
C LEU A 32 -1.17 0.68 -4.50
N THR A 33 -0.72 1.83 -4.01
CA THR A 33 -0.56 3.04 -4.82
C THR A 33 0.88 3.48 -4.71
N VAL A 34 1.34 4.29 -5.66
CA VAL A 34 2.72 4.79 -5.66
C VAL A 34 2.68 6.32 -5.61
N ASN A 35 3.50 6.90 -4.76
CA ASN A 35 3.59 8.34 -4.61
C ASN A 35 5.02 8.73 -4.24
N HIS A 36 5.66 9.52 -5.10
CA HIS A 36 7.04 10.00 -4.89
C HIS A 36 8.03 8.89 -4.53
N GLY A 37 7.94 7.78 -5.27
CA GLY A 37 8.84 6.65 -5.06
C GLY A 37 8.51 5.76 -3.88
N CYS A 38 7.45 6.05 -3.14
CA CYS A 38 7.00 5.23 -2.02
C CYS A 38 5.74 4.47 -2.40
N ILE A 39 5.54 3.30 -1.79
CA ILE A 39 4.30 2.53 -1.95
C ILE A 39 3.40 2.84 -0.78
N GLU A 40 2.12 3.10 -1.07
CA GLU A 40 1.15 3.46 -0.04
C GLU A 40 -0.13 2.67 -0.19
N PHE A 41 -0.77 2.33 0.94
CA PHE A 41 -2.10 1.75 0.94
C PHE A 41 -2.83 2.04 2.26
N LEU A 42 -4.16 1.95 2.23
CA LEU A 42 -5.00 2.20 3.39
C LEU A 42 -5.31 0.90 4.14
N THR A 43 -5.39 0.99 5.45
CA THR A 43 -5.84 -0.12 6.29
C THR A 43 -6.45 0.42 7.59
N ALA A 44 -7.15 -0.43 8.32
CA ALA A 44 -7.67 -0.06 9.63
C ALA A 44 -6.52 0.01 10.64
N ASP A 45 -6.64 0.91 11.62
CA ASP A 45 -5.59 1.13 12.62
C ASP A 45 -5.34 -0.06 13.54
N ASP A 46 -6.32 -0.95 13.66
CA ASP A 46 -6.22 -2.15 14.50
C ASP A 46 -5.88 -3.41 13.69
N SER A 47 -5.51 -3.28 12.42
CA SER A 47 -5.16 -4.44 11.60
C SER A 47 -3.87 -5.09 12.06
N PHE A 48 -3.71 -6.38 11.76
CA PHE A 48 -2.48 -7.10 12.07
C PHE A 48 -1.28 -6.52 11.31
N LYS A 49 -1.50 -5.99 10.10
CA LYS A 49 -0.46 -5.31 9.32
C LYS A 49 0.16 -4.16 10.12
N VAL A 50 -0.68 -3.33 10.72
CA VAL A 50 -0.23 -2.19 11.52
C VAL A 50 0.56 -2.67 12.73
N LYS A 51 0.04 -3.67 13.44
CA LYS A 51 0.72 -4.22 14.62
C LYS A 51 2.09 -4.80 14.28
N ARG A 52 2.17 -5.51 13.16
CA ARG A 52 3.44 -6.12 12.74
C ARG A 52 4.49 -5.08 12.38
N ILE A 53 4.14 -4.05 11.61
CA ILE A 53 5.12 -3.04 11.19
C ILE A 53 5.52 -2.10 12.34
N ARG A 54 4.67 -1.89 13.33
CA ARG A 54 5.06 -1.13 14.52
C ARG A 54 6.10 -1.88 15.34
N ARG A 55 6.05 -3.21 15.33
CA ARG A 55 7.03 -4.05 16.01
C ARG A 55 8.29 -4.24 15.19
N ASN A 56 8.13 -4.48 13.89
CA ASN A 56 9.23 -4.65 12.95
C ASN A 56 8.88 -3.93 11.65
N PRO A 57 9.51 -2.78 11.37
CA PRO A 57 9.14 -1.96 10.21
C PRO A 57 9.61 -2.52 8.86
N ARG A 58 10.35 -3.62 8.85
CA ARG A 58 10.76 -4.21 7.58
C ARG A 58 9.58 -4.85 6.88
N ALA A 59 9.43 -4.57 5.59
CA ALA A 59 8.33 -5.06 4.79
C ALA A 59 8.77 -5.33 3.37
N ILE A 60 7.98 -6.13 2.64
CA ILE A 60 8.23 -6.40 1.24
C ILE A 60 6.90 -6.26 0.50
N CYS A 61 6.90 -5.53 -0.61
CA CYS A 61 5.75 -5.44 -1.49
C CYS A 61 5.99 -6.32 -2.72
N TYR A 62 4.99 -7.11 -3.10
CA TYR A 62 5.05 -7.97 -4.28
C TYR A 62 4.10 -7.41 -5.32
N ILE A 63 4.62 -7.09 -6.49
CA ILE A 63 3.90 -6.36 -7.52
C ILE A 63 3.32 -7.32 -8.55
N GLY A 64 2.01 -7.23 -8.78
CA GLY A 64 1.34 -7.98 -9.84
C GLY A 64 0.90 -9.39 -9.46
N ALA A 65 1.57 -10.05 -8.54
CA ALA A 65 1.26 -11.41 -8.11
C ALA A 65 1.90 -11.70 -6.77
N LYS A 66 1.43 -12.74 -6.09
CA LYS A 66 1.96 -13.15 -4.79
C LYS A 66 3.47 -13.44 -4.84
N ASP A 67 3.95 -13.96 -5.96
CA ASP A 67 5.36 -14.24 -6.17
C ASP A 67 5.96 -13.32 -7.24
N GLY A 68 5.35 -12.15 -7.43
CA GLY A 68 5.83 -11.17 -8.40
C GLY A 68 7.08 -10.46 -7.93
N PRO A 69 7.53 -9.44 -8.69
CA PRO A 69 8.71 -8.68 -8.30
C PRO A 69 8.60 -8.17 -6.88
N ALA A 70 9.63 -8.43 -6.08
CA ALA A 70 9.66 -8.07 -4.68
C ALA A 70 10.35 -6.70 -4.50
N VAL A 71 9.72 -5.84 -3.71
CA VAL A 71 10.26 -4.53 -3.38
C VAL A 71 10.40 -4.44 -1.86
N PRO A 72 11.60 -4.76 -1.33
CA PRO A 72 11.82 -4.65 0.11
C PRO A 72 11.99 -3.18 0.53
N GLY A 73 11.56 -2.87 1.73
CA GLY A 73 11.64 -1.51 2.23
C GLY A 73 11.31 -1.40 3.71
N THR A 74 11.21 -0.17 4.16
CA THR A 74 10.84 0.17 5.53
C THR A 74 9.45 0.78 5.54
N ALA A 75 8.56 0.23 6.36
CA ALA A 75 7.17 0.67 6.45
C ALA A 75 6.96 1.59 7.64
N GLU A 76 6.05 2.56 7.49
CA GLU A 76 5.63 3.41 8.58
C GLU A 76 4.12 3.59 8.54
N VAL A 77 3.53 3.88 9.70
CA VAL A 77 2.10 4.17 9.80
C VAL A 77 1.92 5.68 9.74
N VAL A 78 1.18 6.15 8.74
CA VAL A 78 0.90 7.57 8.54
C VAL A 78 -0.56 7.82 8.90
N MET A 79 -0.79 8.75 9.80
CA MET A 79 -2.13 9.06 10.29
C MET A 79 -2.68 10.37 9.76
N GLY A 80 -1.93 11.05 8.88
CA GLY A 80 -2.35 12.32 8.31
C GLY A 80 -3.56 12.18 7.40
N ARG A 81 -4.60 12.95 7.69
CA ARG A 81 -5.86 12.88 6.94
C ARG A 81 -5.70 13.17 5.45
N ASP A 82 -4.87 14.16 5.11
CA ASP A 82 -4.68 14.54 3.71
C ASP A 82 -4.07 13.41 2.88
N ALA A 83 -3.09 12.72 3.44
CA ALA A 83 -2.47 11.57 2.79
C ALA A 83 -3.47 10.43 2.62
N ILE A 84 -4.26 10.15 3.65
CA ILE A 84 -5.29 9.12 3.64
C ILE A 84 -6.34 9.43 2.55
N LEU A 85 -6.80 10.67 2.47
CA LEU A 85 -7.78 11.06 1.47
C LEU A 85 -7.21 10.99 0.05
N ARG A 86 -5.93 11.29 -0.11
CA ARG A 86 -5.28 11.17 -1.43
C ARG A 86 -5.30 9.73 -1.92
N VAL A 87 -4.96 8.76 -1.06
CA VAL A 87 -4.99 7.34 -1.43
C VAL A 87 -6.43 6.86 -1.65
N TYR A 88 -7.36 7.32 -0.82
CA TYR A 88 -8.79 7.02 -0.98
C TYR A 88 -9.27 7.43 -2.38
N ARG A 89 -8.91 8.64 -2.82
CA ARG A 89 -9.26 9.13 -4.17
C ARG A 89 -8.60 8.31 -5.26
N ALA A 90 -7.34 7.89 -5.04
CA ALA A 90 -6.63 7.06 -6.00
C ALA A 90 -7.34 5.70 -6.19
N TYR A 91 -7.88 5.13 -5.11
CA TYR A 91 -8.63 3.88 -5.19
C TYR A 91 -9.86 4.01 -6.09
N TRP A 92 -10.55 5.15 -6.07
CA TRP A 92 -11.67 5.37 -6.97
C TRP A 92 -11.26 5.34 -8.43
N LYS A 93 -10.05 5.80 -8.74
CA LYS A 93 -9.54 5.79 -10.11
C LYS A 93 -9.11 4.40 -10.57
N THR A 94 -8.55 3.60 -9.67
CA THR A 94 -7.99 2.29 -10.02
C THR A 94 -8.98 1.14 -9.85
N HIS A 95 -9.93 1.26 -8.91
CA HIS A 95 -10.89 0.20 -8.57
C HIS A 95 -12.30 0.75 -8.42
N PRO A 96 -12.88 1.39 -9.46
CA PRO A 96 -14.14 2.10 -9.30
C PRO A 96 -15.32 1.21 -8.89
N PHE A 97 -15.43 0.01 -9.43
CA PHE A 97 -16.56 -0.86 -9.11
C PHE A 97 -16.50 -1.40 -7.69
N VAL A 98 -15.31 -1.80 -7.25
CA VAL A 98 -15.13 -2.32 -5.89
C VAL A 98 -15.29 -1.18 -4.89
N MET A 99 -14.80 0.02 -5.20
CA MET A 99 -14.98 1.19 -4.35
C MET A 99 -16.44 1.58 -4.19
N ALA A 100 -17.26 1.39 -5.20
CA ALA A 100 -18.70 1.64 -5.08
C ALA A 100 -19.33 0.78 -3.97
N ILE A 101 -18.76 -0.40 -3.71
CA ILE A 101 -19.25 -1.32 -2.68
C ILE A 101 -18.66 -1.00 -1.31
N ILE A 102 -17.35 -0.74 -1.23
CA ILE A 102 -16.66 -0.62 0.06
C ILE A 102 -16.38 0.82 0.52
N ALA A 103 -16.66 1.81 -0.31
CA ALA A 103 -16.34 3.20 0.01
C ALA A 103 -16.95 3.68 1.32
N LEU A 104 -18.17 3.26 1.63
CA LEU A 104 -18.83 3.66 2.88
C LEU A 104 -18.08 3.15 4.11
N ALA A 105 -17.54 1.95 4.05
CA ALA A 105 -16.76 1.40 5.16
C ALA A 105 -15.47 2.18 5.37
N ILE A 106 -14.78 2.52 4.27
CA ILE A 106 -13.56 3.33 4.34
C ILE A 106 -13.86 4.73 4.87
N LYS A 107 -14.90 5.37 4.34
CA LYS A 107 -15.33 6.69 4.81
C LYS A 107 -15.67 6.69 6.30
N GLY A 108 -16.35 5.65 6.76
CA GLY A 108 -16.68 5.50 8.18
C GLY A 108 -15.42 5.44 9.05
N ARG A 109 -14.42 4.69 8.61
CA ARG A 109 -13.14 4.62 9.33
C ARG A 109 -12.40 5.96 9.33
N ILE A 110 -12.42 6.68 8.22
CA ILE A 110 -11.82 8.02 8.13
C ILE A 110 -12.52 8.96 9.11
N LYS A 111 -13.85 8.97 9.11
CA LYS A 111 -14.64 9.82 9.99
C LYS A 111 -14.37 9.54 11.47
N ASN A 112 -14.17 8.27 11.82
CA ASN A 112 -13.92 7.86 13.20
C ASN A 112 -12.42 7.83 13.57
N HIS A 113 -11.55 8.35 12.69
CA HIS A 113 -10.09 8.37 12.88
C HIS A 113 -9.47 6.98 13.05
N ARG A 114 -10.09 5.97 12.44
CA ARG A 114 -9.62 4.58 12.50
C ARG A 114 -8.93 4.10 11.24
N GLN A 115 -8.89 4.94 10.21
CA GLN A 115 -8.21 4.63 8.96
C GLN A 115 -6.79 5.19 9.02
N VAL A 116 -5.81 4.35 8.68
CA VAL A 116 -4.42 4.78 8.60
C VAL A 116 -3.86 4.42 7.23
N LEU A 117 -2.72 4.99 6.91
CA LEU A 117 -2.00 4.72 5.68
C LEU A 117 -0.69 4.04 6.06
N ILE A 118 -0.35 2.95 5.38
CA ILE A 118 0.98 2.36 5.49
C ILE A 118 1.79 2.85 4.30
N ARG A 119 2.96 3.43 4.58
CA ARG A 119 3.89 3.90 3.56
C ARG A 119 5.15 3.06 3.63
N VAL A 120 5.52 2.47 2.50
CA VAL A 120 6.75 1.69 2.38
C VAL A 120 7.75 2.49 1.55
N SER A 121 8.89 2.81 2.16
CA SER A 121 10.02 3.45 1.48
C SER A 121 10.95 2.35 1.01
N PRO A 122 11.11 2.14 -0.32
CA PRO A 122 11.96 1.06 -0.83
C PRO A 122 13.41 1.26 -0.45
N ASP A 123 14.12 0.15 -0.21
CA ASP A 123 15.56 0.20 0.08
C ASP A 123 16.35 0.67 -1.14
N GLN A 124 15.89 0.28 -2.34
CA GLN A 124 16.53 0.64 -3.59
C GLN A 124 15.65 1.65 -4.32
N PRO A 125 16.17 2.79 -4.74
CA PRO A 125 15.32 3.80 -5.35
C PRO A 125 14.89 3.48 -6.77
N ASN A 126 15.38 2.36 -7.40
CA ASN A 126 15.29 2.16 -8.69
C ASN A 126 14.02 1.97 -9.28
N PRO A 127 13.29 0.95 -9.38
CA PRO A 127 12.14 0.85 -10.25
C PRO A 127 10.98 1.72 -9.79
N LEU A 128 10.84 1.99 -8.51
CA LEU A 128 9.71 2.77 -8.02
C LEU A 128 9.89 4.27 -8.19
N ALA A 129 11.11 4.74 -8.19
CA ALA A 129 11.35 6.15 -8.49
C ALA A 129 10.89 6.47 -9.90
N ASP A 130 11.17 5.58 -10.84
CA ASP A 130 10.70 5.75 -12.21
C ASP A 130 9.19 5.57 -12.31
N MET A 131 8.60 4.79 -11.41
CA MET A 131 7.18 4.55 -11.44
C MET A 131 6.35 5.71 -11.03
N THR A 132 6.86 6.59 -10.31
CA THR A 132 6.05 7.67 -9.87
C THR A 132 5.89 8.71 -10.79
N ASP A 133 6.23 8.76 -11.88
CA ASP A 133 6.21 9.71 -12.59
C ASP A 133 5.52 10.20 -13.18
N PRO A 134 5.83 10.66 -13.99
CA PRO A 134 5.45 11.92 -14.38
C PRO A 134 4.07 12.00 -14.60
N ALA A 135 3.52 10.98 -14.83
CA ALA A 135 2.12 10.94 -15.02
C ALA A 135 1.39 11.26 -13.75
N VAL A 136 2.08 11.42 -12.75
CA VAL A 136 1.50 11.61 -11.44
C VAL A 136 1.53 13.05 -11.05
#